data_adb6241ee417ef145a309dcff8d01f08
#
_entry.id   adb6241ee417ef145a309dcff8d01f08
#
_cell.length_a   1.000
_cell.length_b   1.000
_cell.length_c   1.000
_cell.angle_alpha   90.00
_cell.angle_beta   90.00
_cell.angle_gamma   90.00
#
_symmetry.space_group_name_H-M   'P 1'
#
loop_
_entity.id
_entity.type
_entity.pdbx_description
1 polymer ?
#
loop_
_entity_poly.entity_id
_entity_poly.type
_entity_poly.pdbx_seq_one_letter_code
_entity_poly.pdbx_strand_id
1 'polypeptide(L)'
;TDCNPAKGIKLEKTAKKLPQVLSGEEIELLLTQPDITEPKGCRDKAMLELLYATGIRASELINLNIQDLNLRSGVLYCRGTKGIRSIPVYPSAVVAVSDYIYRMRGLITGPESGNALFVNLNGGRLTRQGFWKIVKGYAAEAGITKEITPHTLRHSFALHLLENGASVKDIQTMMGHADISSTQVYVQLLDSHVKQVYNNCHPKAKLG
;
A
#
# COMPACT_ATOMS: atom_id res chain seq x y z
N THR A 1 -23.88 8.78 44.91
CA THR A 1 -23.17 7.47 44.74
C THR A 1 -22.02 7.67 43.77
N ASP A 2 -20.86 8.09 44.35
CA ASP A 2 -19.63 8.37 43.61
C ASP A 2 -18.70 7.15 43.58
N CYS A 3 -19.14 6.07 42.96
CA CYS A 3 -18.26 4.96 42.73
C CYS A 3 -18.25 4.61 41.22
N ASN A 4 -17.25 5.08 40.52
CA ASN A 4 -17.02 4.65 39.13
C ASN A 4 -16.38 3.27 39.14
N PRO A 5 -17.13 2.18 38.77
CA PRO A 5 -16.65 0.81 38.87
C PRO A 5 -15.51 0.50 37.89
N ALA A 6 -15.23 1.40 36.94
CA ALA A 6 -14.15 1.24 35.97
C ALA A 6 -12.79 1.79 36.43
N LYS A 7 -12.71 2.43 37.61
CA LYS A 7 -11.49 3.13 38.09
C LYS A 7 -10.32 2.18 38.44
N GLY A 8 -10.56 0.85 38.47
CA GLY A 8 -9.56 -0.17 38.81
C GLY A 8 -9.10 -1.06 37.64
N ILE A 9 -9.65 -0.90 36.44
CA ILE A 9 -9.30 -1.73 35.30
C ILE A 9 -7.97 -1.21 34.68
N LYS A 10 -6.86 -1.81 35.08
CA LYS A 10 -5.61 -1.67 34.33
C LYS A 10 -5.76 -2.44 33.02
N LEU A 11 -6.02 -1.74 31.93
CA LEU A 11 -5.89 -2.32 30.59
C LEU A 11 -4.42 -2.74 30.42
N GLU A 12 -4.18 -4.05 30.45
CA GLU A 12 -2.89 -4.56 29.98
C GLU A 12 -2.69 -4.08 28.55
N LYS A 13 -1.59 -3.34 28.32
CA LYS A 13 -1.19 -2.96 26.97
C LYS A 13 -0.85 -4.26 26.25
N THR A 14 -1.81 -4.82 25.51
CA THR A 14 -1.53 -5.91 24.57
C THR A 14 -0.36 -5.46 23.69
N ALA A 15 0.72 -6.24 23.68
CA ALA A 15 1.87 -5.96 22.84
C ALA A 15 1.37 -5.76 21.40
N LYS A 16 1.57 -4.57 20.85
CA LYS A 16 1.14 -4.28 19.48
C LYS A 16 1.85 -5.24 18.56
N LYS A 17 1.10 -6.16 17.97
CA LYS A 17 1.61 -7.09 16.96
C LYS A 17 2.25 -6.26 15.85
N LEU A 18 3.51 -6.51 15.53
CA LEU A 18 4.19 -5.79 14.45
C LEU A 18 3.44 -6.00 13.13
N PRO A 19 3.32 -4.96 12.29
CA PRO A 19 2.65 -5.08 11.01
C PRO A 19 3.31 -6.15 10.14
N GLN A 20 2.48 -6.95 9.46
CA GLN A 20 3.00 -7.85 8.43
C GLN A 20 3.42 -7.04 7.20
N VAL A 21 4.57 -7.42 6.64
CA VAL A 21 5.14 -6.83 5.43
C VAL A 21 5.50 -7.94 4.44
N LEU A 22 5.43 -7.63 3.16
CA LEU A 22 5.91 -8.48 2.08
C LEU A 22 7.38 -8.16 1.81
N SER A 23 8.16 -9.16 1.44
CA SER A 23 9.51 -8.94 0.92
C SER A 23 9.47 -8.34 -0.49
N GLY A 24 10.62 -7.85 -0.99
CA GLY A 24 10.74 -7.38 -2.38
C GLY A 24 10.31 -8.44 -3.39
N GLU A 25 10.74 -9.69 -3.18
CA GLU A 25 10.36 -10.83 -4.04
C GLU A 25 8.85 -11.10 -4.02
N GLU A 26 8.22 -11.08 -2.84
CA GLU A 26 6.76 -11.26 -2.71
C GLU A 26 5.98 -10.11 -3.37
N ILE A 27 6.51 -8.88 -3.31
CA ILE A 27 5.93 -7.74 -4.04
C ILE A 27 6.02 -7.95 -5.55
N GLU A 28 7.18 -8.31 -6.07
CA GLU A 28 7.36 -8.59 -7.50
C GLU A 28 6.42 -9.71 -7.97
N LEU A 29 6.34 -10.81 -7.22
CA LEU A 29 5.42 -11.91 -7.51
C LEU A 29 3.96 -11.42 -7.56
N LEU A 30 3.53 -10.60 -6.58
CA LEU A 30 2.18 -10.06 -6.56
C LEU A 30 1.90 -9.14 -7.75
N LEU A 31 2.86 -8.30 -8.11
CA LEU A 31 2.73 -7.34 -9.21
C LEU A 31 2.72 -8.01 -10.59
N THR A 32 3.28 -9.21 -10.75
CA THR A 32 3.30 -9.94 -12.03
C THR A 32 2.05 -10.78 -12.29
N GLN A 33 1.18 -11.00 -11.29
CA GLN A 33 0.00 -11.86 -11.48
C GLN A 33 -1.06 -11.30 -12.44
N PRO A 34 -1.37 -9.97 -12.46
CA PRO A 34 -2.44 -9.48 -13.31
C PRO A 34 -2.14 -9.65 -14.81
N ASP A 35 -3.06 -10.27 -15.55
CA ASP A 35 -2.98 -10.39 -17.01
C ASP A 35 -3.29 -9.01 -17.67
N ILE A 36 -2.26 -8.35 -18.15
CA ILE A 36 -2.35 -7.02 -18.75
C ILE A 36 -2.99 -7.00 -20.15
N THR A 37 -3.25 -8.16 -20.75
CA THR A 37 -3.95 -8.27 -22.03
C THR A 37 -5.44 -8.04 -21.87
N GLU A 38 -5.98 -8.25 -20.67
CA GLU A 38 -7.37 -8.07 -20.31
C GLU A 38 -7.60 -6.72 -19.61
N PRO A 39 -8.71 -6.02 -19.89
CA PRO A 39 -9.00 -4.73 -19.27
C PRO A 39 -9.04 -4.76 -17.76
N LYS A 40 -9.56 -5.85 -17.16
CA LYS A 40 -9.57 -6.09 -15.72
C LYS A 40 -8.15 -6.21 -15.17
N GLY A 41 -7.33 -7.06 -15.78
CA GLY A 41 -5.96 -7.31 -15.31
C GLY A 41 -5.08 -6.07 -15.47
N CYS A 42 -5.19 -5.35 -16.59
CA CYS A 42 -4.48 -4.09 -16.80
C CYS A 42 -4.84 -3.03 -15.73
N ARG A 43 -6.14 -2.89 -15.39
CA ARG A 43 -6.58 -2.06 -14.27
C ARG A 43 -5.96 -2.50 -12.94
N ASP A 44 -6.00 -3.79 -12.66
CA ASP A 44 -5.56 -4.36 -11.39
C ASP A 44 -4.04 -4.19 -11.24
N LYS A 45 -3.27 -4.40 -12.31
CA LYS A 45 -1.83 -4.09 -12.37
C LYS A 45 -1.57 -2.62 -12.05
N ALA A 46 -2.26 -1.70 -12.69
CA ALA A 46 -2.12 -0.27 -12.48
C ALA A 46 -2.43 0.12 -11.02
N MET A 47 -3.45 -0.49 -10.40
CA MET A 47 -3.80 -0.25 -9.00
C MET A 47 -2.72 -0.75 -8.03
N LEU A 48 -2.23 -1.98 -8.22
CA LEU A 48 -1.21 -2.57 -7.37
C LEU A 48 0.11 -1.79 -7.46
N GLU A 49 0.54 -1.46 -8.67
CA GLU A 49 1.74 -0.65 -8.92
C GLU A 49 1.63 0.72 -8.26
N LEU A 50 0.52 1.43 -8.45
CA LEU A 50 0.34 2.77 -7.89
C LEU A 50 0.27 2.74 -6.36
N LEU A 51 -0.38 1.72 -5.78
CA LEU A 51 -0.46 1.56 -4.32
C LEU A 51 0.92 1.33 -3.72
N TYR A 52 1.72 0.44 -4.33
CA TYR A 52 3.07 0.17 -3.86
C TYR A 52 4.02 1.34 -4.13
N ALA A 53 3.89 2.02 -5.27
CA ALA A 53 4.71 3.19 -5.59
C ALA A 53 4.55 4.37 -4.62
N THR A 54 3.36 4.52 -4.04
CA THR A 54 3.00 5.74 -3.30
C THR A 54 2.70 5.51 -1.83
N GLY A 55 2.45 4.27 -1.44
CA GLY A 55 2.03 3.92 -0.08
C GLY A 55 0.76 4.63 0.38
N ILE A 56 -0.11 5.11 -0.51
CA ILE A 56 -1.39 5.72 -0.15
C ILE A 56 -2.35 4.71 0.49
N ARG A 57 -3.39 5.18 1.16
CA ARG A 57 -4.42 4.30 1.71
C ARG A 57 -5.30 3.73 0.61
N ALA A 58 -5.81 2.50 0.79
CA ALA A 58 -6.77 1.92 -0.15
C ALA A 58 -7.99 2.83 -0.42
N SER A 59 -8.47 3.55 0.60
CA SER A 59 -9.54 4.54 0.45
C SER A 59 -9.12 5.75 -0.40
N GLU A 60 -7.87 6.17 -0.32
CA GLU A 60 -7.33 7.24 -1.17
C GLU A 60 -7.21 6.74 -2.61
N LEU A 61 -6.67 5.52 -2.82
CA LEU A 61 -6.53 4.90 -4.14
C LEU A 61 -7.86 4.82 -4.90
N ILE A 62 -8.91 4.28 -4.28
CA ILE A 62 -10.22 4.12 -4.94
C ILE A 62 -10.91 5.47 -5.21
N ASN A 63 -10.56 6.51 -4.46
CA ASN A 63 -11.12 7.86 -4.64
C ASN A 63 -10.34 8.73 -5.63
N LEU A 64 -9.22 8.24 -6.18
CA LEU A 64 -8.47 8.97 -7.19
C LEU A 64 -9.30 9.24 -8.43
N ASN A 65 -9.09 10.41 -9.01
CA ASN A 65 -9.56 10.79 -10.33
C ASN A 65 -8.39 10.78 -11.31
N ILE A 66 -8.68 10.74 -12.60
CA ILE A 66 -7.66 10.73 -13.66
C ILE A 66 -6.72 11.93 -13.52
N GLN A 67 -7.25 13.10 -13.19
CA GLN A 67 -6.48 14.35 -13.05
C GLN A 67 -5.59 14.41 -11.82
N ASP A 68 -5.77 13.49 -10.84
CA ASP A 68 -4.95 13.47 -9.61
C ASP A 68 -3.54 12.91 -9.89
N LEU A 69 -3.32 12.24 -11.04
CA LEU A 69 -2.01 11.75 -11.46
C LEU A 69 -1.52 12.52 -12.71
N ASN A 70 -0.40 13.20 -12.56
CA ASN A 70 0.31 13.79 -13.68
C ASN A 70 1.29 12.76 -14.27
N LEU A 71 0.88 12.10 -15.35
CA LEU A 71 1.67 11.06 -16.02
C LEU A 71 3.00 11.59 -16.59
N ARG A 72 3.03 12.88 -17.02
CA ARG A 72 4.24 13.47 -17.62
C ARG A 72 5.34 13.70 -16.58
N SER A 73 4.96 14.18 -15.40
CA SER A 73 5.92 14.44 -14.32
C SER A 73 6.10 13.26 -13.36
N GLY A 74 5.28 12.19 -13.47
CA GLY A 74 5.29 11.07 -12.54
C GLY A 74 4.94 11.48 -11.11
N VAL A 75 3.94 12.38 -10.93
CA VAL A 75 3.55 12.88 -9.61
C VAL A 75 2.08 12.63 -9.35
N LEU A 76 1.76 11.99 -8.23
CA LEU A 76 0.42 11.81 -7.71
C LEU A 76 0.07 12.92 -6.71
N TYR A 77 -1.04 13.60 -6.91
CA TYR A 77 -1.62 14.56 -5.97
C TYR A 77 -2.70 13.89 -5.12
N CYS A 78 -2.35 13.47 -3.93
CA CYS A 78 -3.25 12.74 -3.04
C CYS A 78 -3.92 13.68 -2.03
N ARG A 79 -5.26 13.68 -2.02
CA ARG A 79 -6.05 14.46 -1.06
C ARG A 79 -6.19 13.70 0.24
N GLY A 80 -5.71 14.27 1.32
CA GLY A 80 -5.80 13.73 2.67
C GLY A 80 -6.53 14.68 3.62
N THR A 81 -6.65 14.28 4.88
CA THR A 81 -7.29 15.10 5.94
C THR A 81 -6.56 16.43 6.22
N LYS A 82 -5.26 16.49 5.92
CA LYS A 82 -4.41 17.68 6.13
C LYS A 82 -4.17 18.50 4.85
N GLY A 83 -4.90 18.23 3.78
CA GLY A 83 -4.70 18.89 2.49
C GLY A 83 -4.19 17.94 1.39
N ILE A 84 -3.64 18.52 0.34
CA ILE A 84 -3.08 17.79 -0.80
C ILE A 84 -1.59 17.56 -0.56
N ARG A 85 -1.12 16.32 -0.77
CA ARG A 85 0.30 15.98 -0.81
C ARG A 85 0.68 15.45 -2.17
N SER A 86 1.86 15.83 -2.64
CA SER A 86 2.46 15.33 -3.88
C SER A 86 3.39 14.16 -3.55
N ILE A 87 3.23 13.06 -4.28
CA ILE A 87 4.00 11.83 -4.08
C ILE A 87 4.60 11.43 -5.43
N PRO A 88 5.92 11.23 -5.52
CA PRO A 88 6.55 10.74 -6.75
C PRO A 88 6.10 9.30 -7.03
N VAL A 89 5.97 8.98 -8.33
CA VAL A 89 5.59 7.66 -8.83
C VAL A 89 6.71 7.17 -9.74
N TYR A 90 7.25 5.98 -9.50
CA TYR A 90 8.32 5.43 -10.31
C TYR A 90 7.86 5.08 -11.74
N PRO A 91 8.79 5.03 -12.72
CA PRO A 91 8.43 4.95 -14.15
C PRO A 91 7.55 3.77 -14.54
N SER A 92 7.80 2.55 -14.03
CA SER A 92 6.99 1.37 -14.38
C SER A 92 5.55 1.48 -13.86
N ALA A 93 5.32 2.10 -12.70
CA ALA A 93 3.95 2.38 -12.23
C ALA A 93 3.25 3.44 -13.09
N VAL A 94 3.99 4.47 -13.56
CA VAL A 94 3.45 5.46 -14.50
C VAL A 94 3.04 4.78 -15.81
N VAL A 95 3.87 3.88 -16.35
CA VAL A 95 3.58 3.11 -17.55
C VAL A 95 2.33 2.26 -17.36
N ALA A 96 2.25 1.50 -16.26
CA ALA A 96 1.09 0.65 -15.97
C ALA A 96 -0.22 1.45 -15.90
N VAL A 97 -0.21 2.61 -15.24
CA VAL A 97 -1.40 3.47 -15.16
C VAL A 97 -1.71 4.12 -16.52
N SER A 98 -0.70 4.51 -17.28
CA SER A 98 -0.85 5.07 -18.64
C SER A 98 -1.51 4.06 -19.58
N ASP A 99 -1.00 2.82 -19.61
CA ASP A 99 -1.56 1.73 -20.41
C ASP A 99 -3.04 1.48 -20.05
N TYR A 100 -3.33 1.43 -18.74
CA TYR A 100 -4.71 1.30 -18.30
C TYR A 100 -5.58 2.45 -18.78
N ILE A 101 -5.18 3.71 -18.58
CA ILE A 101 -5.99 4.89 -18.94
C ILE A 101 -6.26 4.95 -20.45
N TYR A 102 -5.21 4.79 -21.26
CA TYR A 102 -5.31 5.06 -22.70
C TYR A 102 -5.78 3.86 -23.53
N ARG A 103 -5.51 2.63 -23.06
CA ARG A 103 -5.79 1.43 -23.85
C ARG A 103 -6.99 0.64 -23.34
N MET A 104 -7.17 0.53 -22.03
CA MET A 104 -8.10 -0.44 -21.45
C MET A 104 -9.26 0.17 -20.70
N ARG A 105 -9.07 1.35 -20.06
CA ARG A 105 -10.11 1.95 -19.24
C ARG A 105 -11.40 2.22 -20.02
N GLY A 106 -11.30 2.71 -21.25
CA GLY A 106 -12.45 2.96 -22.10
C GLY A 106 -13.35 1.75 -22.37
N LEU A 107 -12.79 0.53 -22.28
CA LEU A 107 -13.52 -0.72 -22.52
C LEU A 107 -14.41 -1.14 -21.33
N ILE A 108 -14.16 -0.59 -20.15
CA ILE A 108 -14.89 -0.95 -18.91
C ILE A 108 -15.56 0.26 -18.24
N THR A 109 -15.53 1.42 -18.88
CA THR A 109 -16.25 2.61 -18.39
C THR A 109 -17.73 2.59 -18.80
N GLY A 110 -18.55 3.23 -17.97
CA GLY A 110 -19.98 3.42 -18.22
C GLY A 110 -20.43 4.82 -17.80
N PRO A 111 -21.71 5.13 -17.87
CA PRO A 111 -22.25 6.47 -17.53
C PRO A 111 -21.89 6.93 -16.12
N GLU A 112 -21.74 5.99 -15.18
CA GLU A 112 -21.42 6.27 -13.77
C GLU A 112 -19.93 6.42 -13.48
N SER A 113 -19.06 6.20 -14.47
CA SER A 113 -17.60 6.25 -14.29
C SER A 113 -17.11 7.64 -13.87
N GLY A 114 -17.69 8.69 -14.40
CA GLY A 114 -17.25 10.05 -14.17
C GLY A 114 -15.73 10.19 -14.39
N ASN A 115 -15.10 10.95 -13.52
CA ASN A 115 -13.64 11.15 -13.52
C ASN A 115 -12.86 10.10 -12.71
N ALA A 116 -13.52 9.05 -12.21
CA ALA A 116 -12.85 8.03 -11.41
C ALA A 116 -11.65 7.43 -12.17
N LEU A 117 -10.47 7.39 -11.54
CA LEU A 117 -9.31 6.74 -12.15
C LEU A 117 -9.58 5.23 -12.32
N PHE A 118 -9.96 4.55 -11.24
CA PHE A 118 -10.23 3.13 -11.23
C PHE A 118 -11.72 2.83 -11.16
N VAL A 119 -12.21 2.04 -12.10
CA VAL A 119 -13.61 1.64 -12.21
C VAL A 119 -13.76 0.12 -12.06
N ASN A 120 -14.93 -0.32 -11.59
CA ASN A 120 -15.30 -1.73 -11.57
C ASN A 120 -15.77 -2.19 -12.97
N LEU A 121 -16.05 -3.49 -13.12
CA LEU A 121 -16.50 -4.03 -14.41
C LEU A 121 -17.93 -3.59 -14.82
N ASN A 122 -18.67 -2.97 -13.89
CA ASN A 122 -19.99 -2.38 -14.18
C ASN A 122 -19.89 -0.89 -14.54
N GLY A 123 -18.68 -0.35 -14.70
CA GLY A 123 -18.43 1.03 -15.09
C GLY A 123 -18.48 2.04 -13.94
N GLY A 124 -18.83 1.65 -12.72
CA GLY A 124 -18.84 2.55 -11.57
C GLY A 124 -17.49 2.59 -10.84
N ARG A 125 -17.32 3.54 -9.91
CA ARG A 125 -16.12 3.63 -9.07
C ARG A 125 -15.91 2.34 -8.27
N LEU A 126 -14.66 1.90 -8.16
CA LEU A 126 -14.32 0.70 -7.41
C LEU A 126 -14.59 0.90 -5.89
N THR A 127 -15.09 -0.15 -5.22
CA THR A 127 -15.30 -0.13 -3.78
C THR A 127 -14.09 -0.66 -3.01
N ARG A 128 -13.98 -0.32 -1.72
CA ARG A 128 -12.93 -0.87 -0.84
C ARG A 128 -12.98 -2.41 -0.75
N GLN A 129 -14.19 -2.96 -0.68
CA GLN A 129 -14.38 -4.43 -0.65
C GLN A 129 -13.96 -5.07 -1.97
N GLY A 130 -14.32 -4.44 -3.11
CA GLY A 130 -13.91 -4.90 -4.43
C GLY A 130 -12.39 -4.91 -4.59
N PHE A 131 -11.73 -3.81 -4.21
CA PHE A 131 -10.27 -3.73 -4.21
C PHE A 131 -9.63 -4.80 -3.31
N TRP A 132 -10.19 -5.00 -2.12
CA TRP A 132 -9.70 -6.01 -1.19
C TRP A 132 -9.78 -7.44 -1.76
N LYS A 133 -10.88 -7.79 -2.43
CA LYS A 133 -11.03 -9.09 -3.10
C LYS A 133 -9.96 -9.28 -4.19
N ILE A 134 -9.66 -8.23 -4.94
CA ILE A 134 -8.62 -8.24 -5.99
C ILE A 134 -7.25 -8.55 -5.37
N VAL A 135 -6.84 -7.82 -4.34
CA VAL A 135 -5.53 -8.02 -3.67
C VAL A 135 -5.41 -9.43 -3.12
N LYS A 136 -6.47 -9.95 -2.46
CA LYS A 136 -6.49 -11.34 -1.94
C LYS A 136 -6.39 -12.38 -3.05
N GLY A 137 -7.09 -12.17 -4.16
CA GLY A 137 -7.04 -13.08 -5.29
C GLY A 137 -5.62 -13.22 -5.82
N TYR A 138 -4.98 -12.11 -6.17
CA TYR A 138 -3.61 -12.12 -6.68
C TYR A 138 -2.57 -12.60 -5.66
N ALA A 139 -2.79 -12.36 -4.37
CA ALA A 139 -1.93 -12.91 -3.34
C ALA A 139 -2.00 -14.45 -3.27
N ALA A 140 -3.19 -15.01 -3.43
CA ALA A 140 -3.38 -16.47 -3.49
C ALA A 140 -2.76 -17.05 -4.78
N GLU A 141 -2.94 -16.39 -5.92
CA GLU A 141 -2.31 -16.77 -7.21
C GLU A 141 -0.78 -16.75 -7.13
N ALA A 142 -0.22 -15.74 -6.43
CA ALA A 142 1.21 -15.61 -6.18
C ALA A 142 1.76 -16.61 -5.13
N GLY A 143 0.91 -17.45 -4.53
CA GLY A 143 1.33 -18.38 -3.47
C GLY A 143 1.76 -17.71 -2.17
N ILE A 144 1.35 -16.46 -1.94
CA ILE A 144 1.71 -15.72 -0.72
C ILE A 144 0.84 -16.22 0.43
N THR A 145 1.48 -16.90 1.39
CA THR A 145 0.80 -17.51 2.56
C THR A 145 0.54 -16.54 3.71
N LYS A 146 1.20 -15.38 3.70
CA LYS A 146 1.01 -14.34 4.71
C LYS A 146 -0.41 -13.75 4.62
N GLU A 147 -1.00 -13.41 5.77
CA GLU A 147 -2.26 -12.70 5.78
C GLU A 147 -2.07 -11.27 5.20
N ILE A 148 -2.58 -11.06 3.99
CA ILE A 148 -2.51 -9.75 3.33
C ILE A 148 -3.70 -8.90 3.72
N THR A 149 -3.43 -7.67 4.14
CA THR A 149 -4.42 -6.64 4.43
C THR A 149 -4.20 -5.43 3.51
N PRO A 150 -5.18 -4.53 3.32
CA PRO A 150 -4.96 -3.29 2.54
C PRO A 150 -3.80 -2.45 3.06
N HIS A 151 -3.41 -2.65 4.31
CA HIS A 151 -2.28 -1.96 4.94
C HIS A 151 -0.94 -2.66 4.67
N THR A 152 -0.94 -3.96 4.33
CA THR A 152 0.29 -4.74 4.14
C THR A 152 1.19 -4.14 3.06
N LEU A 153 0.64 -3.83 1.86
CA LEU A 153 1.39 -3.17 0.78
C LEU A 153 1.93 -1.80 1.20
N ARG A 154 1.11 -1.04 1.92
CA ARG A 154 1.53 0.26 2.45
C ARG A 154 2.62 0.14 3.51
N HIS A 155 2.57 -0.88 4.38
CA HIS A 155 3.61 -1.17 5.35
C HIS A 155 4.91 -1.62 4.67
N SER A 156 4.80 -2.46 3.62
CA SER A 156 5.94 -2.88 2.81
C SER A 156 6.62 -1.70 2.13
N PHE A 157 5.84 -0.80 1.50
CA PHE A 157 6.37 0.45 0.94
C PHE A 157 7.20 1.24 1.97
N ALA A 158 6.66 1.45 3.17
CA ALA A 158 7.33 2.24 4.19
C ALA A 158 8.62 1.57 4.68
N LEU A 159 8.58 0.24 4.90
CA LEU A 159 9.74 -0.51 5.36
C LEU A 159 10.83 -0.53 4.28
N HIS A 160 10.48 -0.83 3.03
CA HIS A 160 11.45 -0.88 1.94
C HIS A 160 12.12 0.47 1.69
N LEU A 161 11.40 1.59 1.84
CA LEU A 161 12.02 2.91 1.78
C LEU A 161 13.01 3.14 2.92
N LEU A 162 12.67 2.73 4.16
CA LEU A 162 13.59 2.84 5.29
C LEU A 162 14.84 1.99 5.10
N GLU A 163 14.69 0.74 4.64
CA GLU A 163 15.80 -0.17 4.33
C GLU A 163 16.76 0.42 3.27
N ASN A 164 16.20 1.22 2.35
CA ASN A 164 16.97 1.92 1.32
C ASN A 164 17.39 3.34 1.73
N GLY A 165 17.34 3.69 3.01
CA GLY A 165 17.91 4.91 3.57
C GLY A 165 17.02 6.15 3.57
N ALA A 166 15.71 6.02 3.26
CA ALA A 166 14.80 7.15 3.38
C ALA A 166 14.60 7.56 4.84
N SER A 167 14.47 8.87 5.09
CA SER A 167 14.21 9.35 6.44
C SER A 167 12.77 9.06 6.89
N VAL A 168 12.58 8.82 8.20
CA VAL A 168 11.25 8.65 8.80
C VAL A 168 10.32 9.83 8.50
N LYS A 169 10.88 11.05 8.43
CA LYS A 169 10.14 12.27 8.13
C LYS A 169 9.62 12.31 6.70
N ASP A 170 10.44 11.86 5.74
CA ASP A 170 10.03 11.80 4.32
C ASP A 170 8.90 10.79 4.15
N ILE A 171 9.02 9.60 4.77
CA ILE A 171 7.99 8.57 4.74
C ILE A 171 6.71 9.08 5.40
N GLN A 172 6.80 9.75 6.56
CA GLN A 172 5.64 10.37 7.22
C GLN A 172 4.91 11.34 6.28
N THR A 173 5.67 12.16 5.56
CA THR A 173 5.13 13.14 4.61
C THR A 173 4.41 12.45 3.44
N MET A 174 5.06 11.48 2.80
CA MET A 174 4.48 10.72 1.67
C MET A 174 3.22 9.94 2.09
N MET A 175 3.27 9.29 3.25
CA MET A 175 2.14 8.51 3.76
C MET A 175 1.00 9.38 4.32
N GLY A 176 1.23 10.66 4.59
CA GLY A 176 0.24 11.55 5.21
C GLY A 176 -0.16 11.10 6.61
N HIS A 177 0.82 10.68 7.43
CA HIS A 177 0.60 10.38 8.84
C HIS A 177 0.46 11.66 9.64
N ALA A 178 -0.60 11.73 10.45
CA ALA A 178 -0.84 12.89 11.30
C ALA A 178 0.19 13.00 12.44
N ASP A 179 0.67 11.85 12.93
CA ASP A 179 1.60 11.71 14.03
C ASP A 179 2.81 10.84 13.62
N ILE A 180 3.98 11.23 14.07
CA ILE A 180 5.24 10.52 13.82
C ILE A 180 5.24 9.12 14.46
N SER A 181 4.53 8.94 15.57
CA SER A 181 4.38 7.66 16.26
C SER A 181 3.84 6.56 15.34
N SER A 182 2.99 6.91 14.38
CA SER A 182 2.47 6.00 13.35
C SER A 182 3.56 5.51 12.38
N THR A 183 4.66 6.27 12.24
CA THR A 183 5.79 5.95 11.36
C THR A 183 6.92 5.26 12.15
N GLN A 184 7.04 5.51 13.44
CA GLN A 184 8.04 4.87 14.32
C GLN A 184 7.92 3.35 14.38
N VAL A 185 6.73 2.81 14.14
CA VAL A 185 6.52 1.34 14.04
C VAL A 185 7.41 0.72 12.96
N TYR A 186 7.69 1.43 11.88
CA TYR A 186 8.57 0.93 10.81
C TYR A 186 10.05 0.92 11.23
N VAL A 187 10.47 1.84 12.10
CA VAL A 187 11.83 1.81 12.67
C VAL A 187 12.00 0.56 13.53
N GLN A 188 11.00 0.23 14.36
CA GLN A 188 11.01 -1.01 15.16
C GLN A 188 11.04 -2.27 14.29
N LEU A 189 10.35 -2.25 13.13
CA LEU A 189 10.39 -3.34 12.15
C LEU A 189 11.79 -3.49 11.55
N LEU A 190 12.41 -2.37 11.17
CA LEU A 190 13.77 -2.36 10.63
C LEU A 190 14.76 -2.91 11.65
N ASP A 191 14.71 -2.44 12.90
CA ASP A 191 15.58 -2.92 13.99
C ASP A 191 15.41 -4.43 14.23
N SER A 192 14.17 -4.93 14.20
CA SER A 192 13.89 -6.36 14.35
C SER A 192 14.42 -7.18 13.18
N HIS A 193 14.29 -6.68 11.96
CA HIS A 193 14.80 -7.32 10.75
C HIS A 193 16.34 -7.36 10.74
N VAL A 194 17.00 -6.24 11.05
CA VAL A 194 18.46 -6.17 11.17
C VAL A 194 18.97 -7.16 12.23
N LYS A 195 18.31 -7.23 13.39
CA LYS A 195 18.66 -8.19 14.44
C LYS A 195 18.49 -9.65 13.98
N GLN A 196 17.42 -9.94 13.23
CA GLN A 196 17.18 -11.28 12.67
C GLN A 196 18.25 -11.64 11.63
N VAL A 197 18.59 -10.73 10.73
CA VAL A 197 19.67 -10.92 9.74
C VAL A 197 21.00 -11.14 10.44
N TYR A 198 21.33 -10.34 11.47
CA TYR A 198 22.54 -10.50 12.26
C TYR A 198 22.59 -11.90 12.89
N ASN A 199 21.52 -12.32 13.58
CA ASN A 199 21.45 -13.63 14.23
C ASN A 199 21.55 -14.79 13.23
N ASN A 200 21.00 -14.64 12.04
CA ASN A 200 21.03 -15.68 10.99
C ASN A 200 22.37 -15.75 10.24
N CYS A 201 23.05 -14.62 10.08
CA CYS A 201 24.22 -14.52 9.22
C CYS A 201 25.55 -14.42 9.97
N HIS A 202 25.54 -13.93 11.21
CA HIS A 202 26.78 -13.76 11.95
C HIS A 202 27.30 -15.11 12.52
N PRO A 203 28.54 -15.51 12.21
CA PRO A 203 29.06 -16.84 12.59
C PRO A 203 28.97 -17.16 14.09
N LYS A 204 29.22 -16.17 14.94
CA LYS A 204 29.18 -16.33 16.40
C LYS A 204 27.80 -16.23 17.03
N ALA A 205 26.80 -15.66 16.31
CA ALA A 205 25.42 -15.58 16.81
C ALA A 205 24.67 -16.92 16.70
N LYS A 206 25.22 -17.87 15.94
CA LYS A 206 24.67 -19.24 15.76
C LYS A 206 25.19 -20.23 16.81
N LEU A 207 26.10 -19.82 17.65
CA LEU A 207 26.79 -20.68 18.62
C LEU A 207 26.28 -20.54 20.08
N GLY A 208 25.15 -19.78 20.27
CA GLY A 208 24.52 -19.59 21.57
C GLY A 208 23.14 -20.24 21.66
#